data_09339f94b2974919394e7d5e61396ce5
#
_entry.id   09339f94b2974919394e7d5e61396ce5
#
_cell.length_a   1.000
_cell.length_b   1.000
_cell.length_c   1.000
_cell.angle_alpha   90.00
_cell.angle_beta   90.00
_cell.angle_gamma   90.00
#
_symmetry.space_group_name_H-M   'P 1'
#
loop_
_entity.id
_entity.type
_entity.pdbx_description
1 polymer ?
#
loop_
_entity_poly.entity_id
_entity_poly.type
_entity_poly.pdbx_seq_one_letter_code
_entity_poly.pdbx_strand_id
1 'polypeptide(L)'
;MNRFRTSWDRRKFLLAAGLASTVGSLRPGNVYGAYLANRHGESYRALGVRPLINAAGTYTTLTGSVMAPEVRDAMAEASRYFVPLIDLQLAVGERIAKMIGVEAAMVSCGAASSITLATAACITQGDPDKVRRIPDTTGMKNEVIMVKSHRMGFDHAARAAGGKIIEVETPEELEKAINEKTAMLFFVHVFEGRGKVNRNHFIAAGKRHNVPVFNDAAAELPPATSLSAIVGEGFDLVGFSGGKGMRGPQASGLLIGRKELIAAAHKNNNPHSDTIGRGMKVGKEEIMGLLKAVEIYHKRDHDHDQVQWRGFMERIAAMVSDVPSIDTEVYIPGPGGHPLPYLRVKWDERKVGLTYAECFKQLQDGEPRIDVNNKNTGLELASYNLFPGEERIVGMRMREILLAAAKRA
;
A
#
# COMPACT_ATOMS: atom_id res chain seq x y z
N MET A 1 -8.45 2.40 46.58
CA MET A 1 -8.23 0.94 46.52
C MET A 1 -9.42 0.31 45.82
N ASN A 2 -9.28 -0.05 44.56
CA ASN A 2 -10.09 -1.10 43.92
C ASN A 2 -9.41 -1.45 42.60
N ARG A 3 -8.85 -2.66 42.59
CA ARG A 3 -8.14 -3.23 41.44
C ARG A 3 -9.17 -3.81 40.49
N PHE A 4 -9.29 -3.31 39.25
CA PHE A 4 -9.91 -4.05 38.15
C PHE A 4 -8.87 -4.97 37.51
N ARG A 5 -8.89 -6.24 37.91
CA ARG A 5 -8.26 -7.35 37.18
C ARG A 5 -9.24 -7.81 36.11
N THR A 6 -8.97 -7.52 34.85
CA THR A 6 -9.63 -8.20 33.74
C THR A 6 -8.97 -9.57 33.57
N SER A 7 -9.63 -10.61 34.06
CA SER A 7 -9.25 -11.99 33.78
C SER A 7 -9.59 -12.33 32.32
N TRP A 8 -8.58 -12.62 31.54
CA TRP A 8 -8.77 -13.25 30.23
C TRP A 8 -9.40 -14.63 30.44
N ASP A 9 -10.60 -14.80 29.89
CA ASP A 9 -11.37 -16.05 30.01
C ASP A 9 -10.74 -17.12 29.09
N ARG A 10 -10.06 -18.10 29.70
CA ARG A 10 -9.46 -19.26 29.03
C ARG A 10 -10.46 -20.04 28.15
N ARG A 11 -11.77 -19.95 28.44
CA ARG A 11 -12.82 -20.60 27.63
C ARG A 11 -12.95 -19.97 26.23
N LYS A 12 -12.74 -18.66 26.08
CA LYS A 12 -12.78 -17.98 24.77
C LYS A 12 -11.57 -18.35 23.91
N PHE A 13 -10.41 -18.55 24.52
CA PHE A 13 -9.21 -19.03 23.83
C PHE A 13 -9.35 -20.47 23.34
N LEU A 14 -9.93 -21.36 24.15
CA LEU A 14 -10.16 -22.76 23.79
C LEU A 14 -11.25 -22.94 22.73
N LEU A 15 -12.26 -22.06 22.67
CA LEU A 15 -13.24 -22.03 21.59
C LEU A 15 -12.63 -21.61 20.24
N ALA A 16 -11.65 -20.71 20.24
CA ALA A 16 -10.91 -20.33 19.03
C ALA A 16 -9.91 -21.42 18.58
N ALA A 17 -9.32 -22.16 19.52
CA ALA A 17 -8.39 -23.27 19.24
C ALA A 17 -9.09 -24.59 18.88
N GLY A 18 -10.31 -24.83 19.38
CA GLY A 18 -11.11 -26.05 19.13
C GLY A 18 -11.64 -26.17 17.69
N LEU A 19 -11.62 -25.10 16.89
CA LEU A 19 -12.01 -25.12 15.48
C LEU A 19 -10.89 -25.63 14.54
N ALA A 20 -9.71 -25.91 15.05
CA ALA A 20 -8.55 -26.33 14.25
C ALA A 20 -8.40 -27.85 14.08
N SER A 21 -9.21 -28.70 14.75
CA SER A 21 -8.97 -30.15 14.80
C SER A 21 -10.09 -31.08 14.29
N THR A 22 -11.14 -30.53 13.63
CA THR A 22 -12.13 -31.40 12.96
C THR A 22 -12.05 -31.24 11.44
N VAL A 23 -11.04 -31.86 10.85
CA VAL A 23 -10.98 -32.15 9.40
C VAL A 23 -11.87 -33.38 9.14
N GLY A 24 -13.15 -33.17 9.10
CA GLY A 24 -14.13 -34.18 8.77
C GLY A 24 -15.46 -33.53 8.40
N SER A 25 -15.76 -33.46 7.09
CA SER A 25 -17.10 -33.16 6.52
C SER A 25 -17.78 -31.85 6.97
N LEU A 26 -17.10 -30.70 6.90
CA LEU A 26 -17.77 -29.42 6.96
C LEU A 26 -18.46 -29.17 5.63
N ARG A 27 -19.79 -29.17 5.61
CA ARG A 27 -20.59 -28.71 4.45
C ARG A 27 -20.20 -27.24 4.18
N PRO A 28 -20.02 -26.81 2.91
CA PRO A 28 -19.62 -25.45 2.54
C PRO A 28 -20.41 -24.35 3.25
N GLY A 29 -21.72 -24.56 3.48
CA GLY A 29 -22.59 -23.61 4.16
C GLY A 29 -22.22 -23.24 5.60
N ASN A 30 -21.51 -24.12 6.35
CA ASN A 30 -21.16 -23.84 7.74
C ASN A 30 -19.95 -22.88 7.87
N VAL A 31 -19.01 -22.91 6.91
CA VAL A 31 -17.84 -22.01 6.94
C VAL A 31 -18.23 -20.60 6.51
N TYR A 32 -19.10 -20.48 5.51
CA TYR A 32 -19.68 -19.19 5.09
C TYR A 32 -20.55 -18.57 6.20
N GLY A 33 -21.36 -19.38 6.87
CA GLY A 33 -22.20 -18.94 7.98
C GLY A 33 -21.36 -18.40 9.16
N ALA A 34 -20.28 -19.06 9.53
CA ALA A 34 -19.38 -18.62 10.60
C ALA A 34 -18.63 -17.33 10.22
N TYR A 35 -18.20 -17.17 8.95
CA TYR A 35 -17.60 -15.96 8.45
C TYR A 35 -18.58 -14.77 8.51
N LEU A 36 -19.79 -14.96 8.02
CA LEU A 36 -20.84 -13.92 8.01
C LEU A 36 -21.26 -13.52 9.43
N ALA A 37 -21.31 -14.47 10.36
CA ALA A 37 -21.67 -14.20 11.76
C ALA A 37 -20.62 -13.36 12.51
N ASN A 38 -19.36 -13.40 12.08
CA ASN A 38 -18.24 -12.71 12.77
C ASN A 38 -17.81 -11.39 12.12
N ARG A 39 -18.30 -11.06 10.93
CA ARG A 39 -18.00 -9.79 10.24
C ARG A 39 -19.27 -8.95 10.05
N HIS A 40 -19.56 -8.15 11.07
CA HIS A 40 -20.65 -7.20 11.08
C HIS A 40 -20.32 -5.96 10.23
N GLY A 41 -20.51 -6.03 8.94
CA GLY A 41 -20.47 -4.87 8.05
C GLY A 41 -21.84 -4.21 7.94
N GLU A 42 -22.67 -4.21 8.99
CA GLU A 42 -24.06 -3.76 8.98
C GLU A 42 -24.20 -2.31 8.53
N SER A 43 -23.29 -1.42 8.96
CA SER A 43 -23.29 -0.02 8.53
C SER A 43 -23.09 0.15 7.02
N TYR A 44 -22.22 -0.66 6.41
CA TYR A 44 -22.04 -0.65 4.95
C TYR A 44 -23.23 -1.29 4.24
N ARG A 45 -23.75 -2.40 4.74
CA ARG A 45 -24.91 -3.09 4.15
C ARG A 45 -26.17 -2.22 4.20
N ALA A 46 -26.35 -1.43 5.26
CA ALA A 46 -27.41 -0.44 5.38
C ALA A 46 -27.35 0.65 4.29
N LEU A 47 -26.17 0.92 3.74
CA LEU A 47 -25.93 1.82 2.62
C LEU A 47 -25.99 1.11 1.24
N GLY A 48 -26.32 -0.18 1.20
CA GLY A 48 -26.28 -0.99 -0.02
C GLY A 48 -24.86 -1.39 -0.47
N VAL A 49 -23.82 -1.17 0.36
CA VAL A 49 -22.44 -1.53 0.06
C VAL A 49 -22.10 -2.86 0.71
N ARG A 50 -21.69 -3.84 -0.09
CA ARG A 50 -21.30 -5.17 0.42
C ARG A 50 -19.83 -5.20 0.81
N PRO A 51 -19.47 -5.55 2.08
CA PRO A 51 -18.12 -5.90 2.45
C PRO A 51 -17.58 -7.07 1.60
N LEU A 52 -16.27 -7.14 1.44
CA LEU A 52 -15.64 -8.16 0.61
C LEU A 52 -14.44 -8.83 1.31
N ILE A 53 -14.09 -10.03 0.83
CA ILE A 53 -12.79 -10.65 1.09
C ILE A 53 -11.82 -10.10 0.03
N ASN A 54 -10.75 -9.46 0.48
CA ASN A 54 -9.77 -8.85 -0.42
C ASN A 54 -8.58 -9.80 -0.66
N ALA A 55 -8.67 -10.56 -1.73
CA ALA A 55 -7.56 -11.35 -2.27
C ALA A 55 -6.91 -10.68 -3.51
N ALA A 56 -7.22 -9.41 -3.77
CA ALA A 56 -6.62 -8.66 -4.87
C ALA A 56 -5.35 -7.89 -4.47
N GLY A 57 -5.33 -7.32 -3.26
CA GLY A 57 -4.20 -6.53 -2.76
C GLY A 57 -4.59 -5.17 -2.18
N THR A 58 -3.60 -4.32 -1.93
CA THR A 58 -3.78 -3.03 -1.24
C THR A 58 -4.19 -1.88 -2.18
N TYR A 59 -5.16 -2.12 -3.06
CA TYR A 59 -5.67 -1.09 -3.97
C TYR A 59 -6.52 -0.06 -3.24
N THR A 60 -6.33 1.23 -3.57
CA THR A 60 -7.13 2.33 -3.00
C THR A 60 -8.62 2.16 -3.25
N THR A 61 -9.00 1.63 -4.44
CA THR A 61 -10.39 1.33 -4.81
C THR A 61 -11.03 0.24 -3.96
N LEU A 62 -10.22 -0.59 -3.29
CA LEU A 62 -10.63 -1.60 -2.33
C LEU A 62 -10.29 -1.20 -0.88
N THR A 63 -10.11 0.10 -0.65
CA THR A 63 -9.82 0.70 0.67
C THR A 63 -8.46 0.31 1.29
N GLY A 64 -7.50 -0.14 0.46
CA GLY A 64 -6.12 -0.41 0.89
C GLY A 64 -6.01 -1.63 1.80
N SER A 65 -5.80 -1.42 3.09
CA SER A 65 -5.70 -2.47 4.10
C SER A 65 -6.58 -2.17 5.32
N VAL A 66 -6.84 -3.19 6.14
CA VAL A 66 -7.57 -3.02 7.40
C VAL A 66 -6.57 -2.67 8.52
N MET A 67 -6.86 -1.61 9.25
CA MET A 67 -6.06 -1.15 10.38
C MET A 67 -6.07 -2.14 11.55
N ALA A 68 -4.92 -2.28 12.22
CA ALA A 68 -4.85 -3.01 13.49
C ALA A 68 -5.73 -2.34 14.58
N PRO A 69 -6.23 -3.09 15.56
CA PRO A 69 -7.01 -2.51 16.67
C PRO A 69 -6.31 -1.34 17.35
N GLU A 70 -5.02 -1.47 17.64
CA GLU A 70 -4.21 -0.46 18.32
C GLU A 70 -4.07 0.84 17.50
N VAL A 71 -4.12 0.75 16.18
CA VAL A 71 -4.13 1.93 15.29
C VAL A 71 -5.46 2.68 15.44
N ARG A 72 -6.58 1.95 15.43
CA ARG A 72 -7.91 2.54 15.64
C ARG A 72 -8.06 3.17 17.04
N ASP A 73 -7.51 2.51 18.05
CA ASP A 73 -7.52 3.01 19.44
C ASP A 73 -6.71 4.31 19.55
N ALA A 74 -5.54 4.40 18.90
CA ALA A 74 -4.74 5.62 18.86
C ALA A 74 -5.47 6.78 18.15
N MET A 75 -6.19 6.50 17.06
CA MET A 75 -7.03 7.49 16.39
C MET A 75 -8.18 7.95 17.27
N ALA A 76 -8.88 7.01 17.94
CA ALA A 76 -9.97 7.29 18.86
C ALA A 76 -9.50 8.10 20.07
N GLU A 77 -8.31 7.84 20.59
CA GLU A 77 -7.69 8.65 21.65
C GLU A 77 -7.40 10.06 21.14
N ALA A 78 -6.71 10.20 20.00
CA ALA A 78 -6.35 11.49 19.41
C ALA A 78 -7.57 12.39 19.17
N SER A 79 -8.72 11.81 18.84
CA SER A 79 -9.96 12.55 18.57
C SER A 79 -10.50 13.34 19.79
N ARG A 80 -10.06 12.99 21.01
CA ARG A 80 -10.58 13.57 22.26
C ARG A 80 -9.89 14.87 22.68
N TYR A 81 -8.79 15.25 22.03
CA TYR A 81 -7.95 16.37 22.45
C TYR A 81 -7.71 17.37 21.34
N PHE A 82 -7.51 18.62 21.72
CA PHE A 82 -6.97 19.66 20.84
C PHE A 82 -5.46 19.73 21.03
N VAL A 83 -4.73 19.80 19.92
CA VAL A 83 -3.28 19.95 19.90
C VAL A 83 -2.87 20.92 18.78
N PRO A 84 -1.78 21.69 18.93
CA PRO A 84 -1.22 22.45 17.82
C PRO A 84 -0.75 21.48 16.74
N LEU A 85 -1.33 21.57 15.55
CA LEU A 85 -1.11 20.56 14.49
C LEU A 85 0.32 20.58 13.97
N ILE A 86 0.97 21.75 13.93
CA ILE A 86 2.37 21.87 13.49
C ILE A 86 3.28 21.15 14.49
N ASP A 87 3.09 21.37 15.79
CA ASP A 87 3.88 20.73 16.84
C ASP A 87 3.74 19.21 16.79
N LEU A 88 2.50 18.73 16.60
CA LEU A 88 2.22 17.31 16.45
C LEU A 88 2.94 16.70 15.25
N GLN A 89 2.88 17.36 14.09
CA GLN A 89 3.55 16.89 12.87
C GLN A 89 5.07 16.77 13.09
N LEU A 90 5.68 17.78 13.70
CA LEU A 90 7.13 17.80 13.97
C LEU A 90 7.51 16.71 14.97
N ALA A 91 6.79 16.59 16.09
CA ALA A 91 7.05 15.59 17.12
C ALA A 91 6.91 14.14 16.60
N VAL A 92 5.85 13.88 15.81
CA VAL A 92 5.63 12.58 15.20
C VAL A 92 6.69 12.29 14.13
N GLY A 93 7.04 13.27 13.31
CA GLY A 93 8.12 13.15 12.32
C GLY A 93 9.46 12.80 12.97
N GLU A 94 9.85 13.51 14.04
CA GLU A 94 11.07 13.23 14.80
C GLU A 94 11.04 11.83 15.42
N ARG A 95 9.92 11.44 16.03
CA ARG A 95 9.73 10.10 16.62
C ARG A 95 9.90 9.00 15.59
N ILE A 96 9.28 9.13 14.41
CA ILE A 96 9.41 8.16 13.32
C ILE A 96 10.85 8.13 12.80
N ALA A 97 11.44 9.29 12.48
CA ALA A 97 12.80 9.38 11.96
C ALA A 97 13.82 8.70 12.89
N LYS A 98 13.74 8.96 14.20
CA LYS A 98 14.58 8.31 15.20
C LYS A 98 14.38 6.79 15.25
N MET A 99 13.13 6.33 15.16
CA MET A 99 12.77 4.91 15.25
C MET A 99 13.32 4.11 14.07
N ILE A 100 13.24 4.66 12.83
CA ILE A 100 13.64 3.95 11.62
C ILE A 100 15.06 4.33 11.15
N GLY A 101 15.75 5.26 11.82
CA GLY A 101 17.15 5.62 11.54
C GLY A 101 17.33 6.46 10.27
N VAL A 102 16.45 7.45 10.02
CA VAL A 102 16.56 8.41 8.91
C VAL A 102 16.71 9.84 9.43
N GLU A 103 17.12 10.79 8.57
CA GLU A 103 17.35 12.18 9.00
C GLU A 103 16.07 12.89 9.43
N ALA A 104 14.99 12.73 8.66
CA ALA A 104 13.71 13.35 8.96
C ALA A 104 12.55 12.57 8.34
N ALA A 105 11.35 12.78 8.90
CA ALA A 105 10.10 12.20 8.42
C ALA A 105 8.95 13.17 8.60
N MET A 106 7.90 13.02 7.78
CA MET A 106 6.62 13.72 7.95
C MET A 106 5.45 12.83 7.55
N VAL A 107 4.29 13.07 8.15
CA VAL A 107 3.04 12.42 7.78
C VAL A 107 2.33 13.27 6.72
N SER A 108 1.97 12.67 5.60
CA SER A 108 1.15 13.25 4.55
C SER A 108 -0.24 12.60 4.49
N CYS A 109 -1.15 13.08 3.66
CA CYS A 109 -2.47 12.46 3.52
C CYS A 109 -2.50 11.31 2.47
N GLY A 110 -1.36 10.68 2.22
CA GLY A 110 -1.20 9.55 1.30
C GLY A 110 0.05 9.67 0.44
N ALA A 111 0.43 8.60 -0.25
CA ALA A 111 1.61 8.59 -1.11
C ALA A 111 1.52 9.61 -2.27
N ALA A 112 0.34 9.79 -2.87
CA ALA A 112 0.15 10.81 -3.90
C ALA A 112 0.41 12.23 -3.36
N SER A 113 -0.04 12.51 -2.12
CA SER A 113 0.30 13.75 -1.43
C SER A 113 1.81 13.86 -1.16
N SER A 114 2.48 12.76 -0.81
CA SER A 114 3.95 12.73 -0.68
C SER A 114 4.65 13.12 -1.98
N ILE A 115 4.17 12.64 -3.15
CA ILE A 115 4.69 13.03 -4.46
C ILE A 115 4.53 14.54 -4.69
N THR A 116 3.32 15.10 -4.43
CA THR A 116 3.08 16.53 -4.56
C THR A 116 4.00 17.34 -3.65
N LEU A 117 4.11 16.97 -2.38
CA LEU A 117 4.90 17.68 -1.37
C LEU A 117 6.41 17.58 -1.64
N ALA A 118 6.91 16.42 -2.09
CA ALA A 118 8.28 16.24 -2.51
C ALA A 118 8.62 17.12 -3.72
N THR A 119 7.74 17.13 -4.72
CA THR A 119 7.91 18.00 -5.90
C THR A 119 7.88 19.47 -5.51
N ALA A 120 6.91 19.89 -4.70
CA ALA A 120 6.81 21.25 -4.18
C ALA A 120 8.05 21.65 -3.37
N ALA A 121 8.56 20.75 -2.51
CA ALA A 121 9.78 21.00 -1.74
C ALA A 121 10.99 21.20 -2.65
N CYS A 122 11.16 20.39 -3.69
CA CYS A 122 12.26 20.51 -4.65
C CYS A 122 12.17 21.80 -5.49
N ILE A 123 10.96 22.23 -5.87
CA ILE A 123 10.74 23.46 -6.64
C ILE A 123 10.93 24.70 -5.76
N THR A 124 10.30 24.73 -4.59
CA THR A 124 10.23 25.94 -3.75
C THR A 124 11.42 26.07 -2.81
N GLN A 125 12.05 24.95 -2.42
CA GLN A 125 13.07 24.87 -1.36
C GLN A 125 12.61 25.53 -0.05
N GLY A 126 11.29 25.60 0.17
CA GLY A 126 10.68 26.23 1.32
C GLY A 126 10.72 27.75 1.34
N ASP A 127 11.05 28.39 0.22
CA ASP A 127 10.95 29.85 0.04
C ASP A 127 9.47 30.28 0.09
N PRO A 128 9.08 31.22 0.99
CA PRO A 128 7.67 31.55 1.20
C PRO A 128 6.97 32.13 -0.03
N ASP A 129 7.70 32.87 -0.89
CA ASP A 129 7.11 33.48 -2.08
C ASP A 129 6.85 32.45 -3.16
N LYS A 130 7.78 31.49 -3.33
CA LYS A 130 7.60 30.35 -4.23
C LYS A 130 6.49 29.41 -3.75
N VAL A 131 6.41 29.16 -2.43
CA VAL A 131 5.36 28.32 -1.81
C VAL A 131 3.96 28.87 -2.15
N ARG A 132 3.76 30.19 -2.06
CA ARG A 132 2.48 30.83 -2.40
C ARG A 132 2.17 30.82 -3.90
N ARG A 133 3.21 30.79 -4.76
CA ARG A 133 3.03 30.89 -6.20
C ARG A 133 2.71 29.57 -6.89
N ILE A 134 3.25 28.44 -6.41
CA ILE A 134 2.97 27.16 -7.07
C ILE A 134 1.46 26.87 -7.04
N PRO A 135 0.91 26.32 -8.14
CA PRO A 135 1.57 25.65 -9.27
C PRO A 135 2.12 26.55 -10.38
N ASP A 136 2.03 27.91 -10.28
CA ASP A 136 2.74 28.78 -11.20
C ASP A 136 4.24 28.77 -10.88
N THR A 137 4.99 28.07 -11.71
CA THR A 137 6.44 27.88 -11.57
C THR A 137 7.25 28.76 -12.52
N THR A 138 6.67 29.86 -13.05
CA THR A 138 7.36 30.81 -13.92
C THR A 138 8.64 31.34 -13.26
N GLY A 139 9.79 31.13 -13.90
CA GLY A 139 11.10 31.51 -13.37
C GLY A 139 11.67 30.61 -12.26
N MET A 140 11.07 29.45 -12.01
CA MET A 140 11.57 28.45 -11.07
C MET A 140 12.10 27.22 -11.81
N LYS A 141 12.95 26.45 -11.13
CA LYS A 141 13.24 25.07 -11.54
C LYS A 141 11.98 24.25 -11.40
N ASN A 142 11.54 23.57 -12.45
CA ASN A 142 10.29 22.80 -12.42
C ASN A 142 10.33 21.53 -13.26
N GLU A 143 11.44 21.21 -13.90
CA GLU A 143 11.54 19.99 -14.67
C GLU A 143 11.74 18.79 -13.73
N VAL A 144 10.87 17.77 -13.91
CA VAL A 144 10.88 16.51 -13.16
C VAL A 144 11.19 15.39 -14.14
N ILE A 145 12.38 14.81 -14.03
CA ILE A 145 12.84 13.78 -14.97
C ILE A 145 12.34 12.41 -14.48
N MET A 146 11.69 11.66 -15.37
CA MET A 146 11.19 10.30 -15.13
C MET A 146 11.58 9.37 -16.26
N VAL A 147 11.73 8.08 -15.95
CA VAL A 147 11.79 7.04 -16.99
C VAL A 147 10.44 6.97 -17.69
N LYS A 148 10.42 6.96 -19.03
CA LYS A 148 9.18 6.90 -19.82
C LYS A 148 8.32 5.67 -19.47
N SER A 149 8.94 4.51 -19.27
CA SER A 149 8.24 3.29 -18.83
C SER A 149 7.73 3.34 -17.38
N HIS A 150 8.11 4.37 -16.60
CA HIS A 150 7.59 4.64 -15.24
C HIS A 150 6.40 5.59 -15.23
N ARG A 151 5.99 6.14 -16.41
CA ARG A 151 4.81 7.03 -16.49
C ARG A 151 3.57 6.27 -16.04
N MET A 152 2.81 6.91 -15.16
CA MET A 152 1.59 6.36 -14.58
C MET A 152 0.64 7.46 -14.12
N GLY A 153 -0.62 7.12 -13.83
CA GLY A 153 -1.61 8.12 -13.39
C GLY A 153 -1.22 8.92 -12.16
N PHE A 154 -0.34 8.41 -11.31
CA PHE A 154 0.11 9.11 -10.09
C PHE A 154 1.17 10.20 -10.36
N ASP A 155 1.80 10.25 -11.53
CA ASP A 155 2.65 11.39 -11.92
C ASP A 155 1.87 12.72 -12.01
N HIS A 156 0.55 12.61 -12.07
CA HIS A 156 -0.35 13.77 -11.96
C HIS A 156 -0.08 14.59 -10.69
N ALA A 157 0.29 13.92 -9.58
CA ALA A 157 0.60 14.59 -8.32
C ALA A 157 1.82 15.51 -8.42
N ALA A 158 2.86 15.11 -9.17
CA ALA A 158 4.01 15.99 -9.47
C ALA A 158 3.62 17.15 -10.38
N ARG A 159 2.80 16.91 -11.41
CA ARG A 159 2.30 17.95 -12.33
C ARG A 159 1.38 18.93 -11.61
N ALA A 160 0.58 18.48 -10.64
CA ALA A 160 -0.28 19.34 -9.83
C ALA A 160 0.52 20.38 -9.00
N ALA A 161 1.75 20.04 -8.60
CA ALA A 161 2.66 20.96 -7.94
C ALA A 161 3.38 21.95 -8.91
N GLY A 162 3.07 21.90 -10.22
CA GLY A 162 3.73 22.68 -11.25
C GLY A 162 4.96 22.02 -11.88
N GLY A 163 5.21 20.74 -11.58
CA GLY A 163 6.28 19.95 -12.18
C GLY A 163 6.01 19.64 -13.66
N LYS A 164 6.99 19.91 -14.52
CA LYS A 164 6.99 19.53 -15.93
C LYS A 164 7.72 18.21 -16.11
N ILE A 165 7.02 17.17 -16.51
CA ILE A 165 7.64 15.85 -16.70
C ILE A 165 8.51 15.85 -17.95
N ILE A 166 9.76 15.44 -17.80
CA ILE A 166 10.73 15.19 -18.86
C ILE A 166 10.99 13.68 -18.89
N GLU A 167 10.68 13.03 -19.99
CA GLU A 167 10.81 11.60 -20.17
C GLU A 167 12.18 11.22 -20.70
N VAL A 168 12.76 10.12 -20.16
CA VAL A 168 14.03 9.54 -20.61
C VAL A 168 13.89 8.02 -20.73
N GLU A 169 14.63 7.41 -21.67
CA GLU A 169 14.58 5.96 -21.92
C GLU A 169 15.95 5.29 -21.71
N THR A 170 17.05 6.07 -21.75
CA THR A 170 18.41 5.55 -21.58
C THR A 170 19.22 6.36 -20.55
N PRO A 171 20.31 5.79 -19.99
CA PRO A 171 21.19 6.52 -19.09
C PRO A 171 21.81 7.77 -19.74
N GLU A 172 22.11 7.73 -21.04
CA GLU A 172 22.67 8.85 -21.78
C GLU A 172 21.64 9.98 -21.94
N GLU A 173 20.37 9.64 -22.16
CA GLU A 173 19.28 10.61 -22.19
C GLU A 173 19.06 11.22 -20.82
N LEU A 174 19.14 10.44 -19.73
CA LEU A 174 19.04 10.93 -18.36
C LEU A 174 20.10 12.01 -18.08
N GLU A 175 21.36 11.74 -18.43
CA GLU A 175 22.45 12.69 -18.25
C GLU A 175 22.24 13.98 -19.07
N LYS A 176 21.77 13.88 -20.31
CA LYS A 176 21.52 15.03 -21.19
C LYS A 176 20.30 15.85 -20.79
N ALA A 177 19.31 15.23 -20.16
CA ALA A 177 18.07 15.89 -19.73
C ALA A 177 18.29 16.78 -18.51
N ILE A 178 19.29 16.49 -17.68
CA ILE A 178 19.58 17.29 -16.48
C ILE A 178 20.17 18.63 -16.89
N ASN A 179 19.55 19.72 -16.45
CA ASN A 179 19.93 21.09 -16.76
C ASN A 179 19.56 22.03 -15.61
N GLU A 180 19.76 23.35 -15.79
CA GLU A 180 19.50 24.36 -14.77
C GLU A 180 18.02 24.50 -14.36
N LYS A 181 17.09 23.95 -15.15
CA LYS A 181 15.64 23.93 -14.86
C LYS A 181 15.21 22.66 -14.11
N THR A 182 16.11 21.68 -13.96
CA THR A 182 15.78 20.42 -13.29
C THR A 182 15.59 20.64 -11.80
N ALA A 183 14.40 20.31 -11.29
CA ALA A 183 14.04 20.41 -9.89
C ALA A 183 14.22 19.08 -9.16
N MET A 184 13.90 17.95 -9.81
CA MET A 184 13.85 16.64 -9.18
C MET A 184 14.00 15.51 -10.21
N LEU A 185 14.65 14.42 -9.80
CA LEU A 185 14.58 13.14 -10.48
C LEU A 185 13.53 12.26 -9.78
N PHE A 186 12.55 11.74 -10.51
CA PHE A 186 11.44 10.98 -9.95
C PHE A 186 11.49 9.52 -10.40
N PHE A 187 11.77 8.62 -9.47
CA PHE A 187 11.81 7.18 -9.67
C PHE A 187 10.58 6.50 -9.08
N VAL A 188 10.05 5.48 -9.76
CA VAL A 188 8.93 4.67 -9.28
C VAL A 188 9.43 3.27 -8.96
N HIS A 189 9.51 2.95 -7.68
CA HIS A 189 10.16 1.72 -7.19
C HIS A 189 9.55 0.45 -7.78
N VAL A 190 8.23 0.33 -7.76
CA VAL A 190 7.50 -0.84 -8.29
C VAL A 190 7.75 -1.10 -9.78
N PHE A 191 8.33 -0.14 -10.49
CA PHE A 191 8.68 -0.26 -11.90
C PHE A 191 10.18 -0.49 -12.15
N GLU A 192 10.95 -0.76 -11.09
CA GLU A 192 12.33 -1.23 -11.24
C GLU A 192 12.41 -2.38 -12.25
N GLY A 193 13.39 -2.31 -13.14
CA GLY A 193 13.53 -3.28 -14.24
C GLY A 193 12.67 -3.01 -15.48
N ARG A 194 11.82 -1.97 -15.46
CA ARG A 194 11.13 -1.49 -16.66
C ARG A 194 12.00 -0.47 -17.42
N GLY A 195 12.44 -0.83 -18.58
CA GLY A 195 13.31 0.03 -19.41
C GLY A 195 14.80 -0.19 -19.11
N LYS A 196 15.64 0.74 -19.61
CA LYS A 196 17.10 0.65 -19.53
C LYS A 196 17.69 1.43 -18.34
N VAL A 197 16.92 2.33 -17.74
CA VAL A 197 17.35 3.19 -16.65
C VAL A 197 16.85 2.62 -15.33
N ASN A 198 17.76 2.29 -14.42
CA ASN A 198 17.47 1.73 -13.10
C ASN A 198 17.72 2.77 -11.98
N ARG A 199 17.42 2.40 -10.73
CA ARG A 199 17.61 3.26 -9.56
C ARG A 199 19.04 3.76 -9.38
N ASN A 200 20.05 2.93 -9.67
CA ASN A 200 21.44 3.31 -9.51
C ASN A 200 21.84 4.43 -10.48
N HIS A 201 21.30 4.43 -11.71
CA HIS A 201 21.49 5.52 -12.66
C HIS A 201 20.92 6.84 -12.13
N PHE A 202 19.69 6.79 -11.55
CA PHE A 202 19.05 7.97 -10.95
C PHE A 202 19.84 8.52 -9.77
N ILE A 203 20.24 7.66 -8.83
CA ILE A 203 21.01 8.04 -7.63
C ILE A 203 22.37 8.64 -8.04
N ALA A 204 23.07 7.99 -8.98
CA ALA A 204 24.36 8.46 -9.46
C ALA A 204 24.26 9.82 -10.18
N ALA A 205 23.25 9.99 -11.04
CA ALA A 205 23.00 11.24 -11.74
C ALA A 205 22.60 12.37 -10.77
N GLY A 206 21.68 12.12 -9.85
CA GLY A 206 21.27 13.06 -8.82
C GLY A 206 22.44 13.56 -8.00
N LYS A 207 23.29 12.65 -7.53
CA LYS A 207 24.51 12.97 -6.79
C LYS A 207 25.52 13.80 -7.60
N ARG A 208 25.75 13.42 -8.88
CA ARG A 208 26.69 14.11 -9.77
C ARG A 208 26.27 15.54 -10.06
N HIS A 209 24.97 15.75 -10.30
CA HIS A 209 24.42 17.06 -10.68
C HIS A 209 23.81 17.84 -9.51
N ASN A 210 23.89 17.30 -8.28
CA ASN A 210 23.27 17.90 -7.09
C ASN A 210 21.78 18.19 -7.29
N VAL A 211 21.05 17.23 -7.88
CA VAL A 211 19.60 17.27 -8.10
C VAL A 211 18.95 16.25 -7.17
N PRO A 212 17.94 16.63 -6.36
CA PRO A 212 17.26 15.71 -5.47
C PRO A 212 16.62 14.53 -6.22
N VAL A 213 16.74 13.33 -5.66
CA VAL A 213 16.14 12.09 -6.18
C VAL A 213 15.03 11.63 -5.25
N PHE A 214 13.80 11.60 -5.77
CA PHE A 214 12.63 11.11 -5.07
C PHE A 214 12.26 9.70 -5.55
N ASN A 215 11.92 8.81 -4.60
CA ASN A 215 11.44 7.46 -4.88
C ASN A 215 9.99 7.31 -4.40
N ASP A 216 9.07 6.99 -5.31
CA ASP A 216 7.73 6.51 -4.95
C ASP A 216 7.79 5.02 -4.60
N ALA A 217 7.82 4.75 -3.31
CA ALA A 217 7.81 3.42 -2.72
C ALA A 217 6.45 3.09 -2.07
N ALA A 218 5.36 3.60 -2.62
CA ALA A 218 4.01 3.49 -2.05
C ALA A 218 3.54 2.06 -1.79
N ALA A 219 4.15 1.06 -2.44
CA ALA A 219 3.74 -0.33 -2.36
C ALA A 219 4.87 -1.29 -1.93
N GLU A 220 6.03 -0.76 -1.51
CA GLU A 220 7.27 -1.54 -1.28
C GLU A 220 7.41 -2.13 0.13
N LEU A 221 6.32 -2.35 0.83
CA LEU A 221 6.29 -2.96 2.14
C LEU A 221 5.54 -4.30 2.10
N PRO A 222 5.94 -5.30 2.88
CA PRO A 222 7.11 -5.46 3.74
C PRO A 222 8.41 -5.74 2.96
N PRO A 223 9.60 -5.87 3.58
CA PRO A 223 9.86 -5.94 5.04
C PRO A 223 10.06 -4.57 5.69
N ALA A 224 10.15 -4.53 7.05
CA ALA A 224 10.31 -3.27 7.79
C ALA A 224 11.60 -2.53 7.45
N THR A 225 12.66 -3.25 7.11
CA THR A 225 13.94 -2.70 6.68
C THR A 225 13.83 -1.81 5.44
N SER A 226 12.82 -2.01 4.58
CA SER A 226 12.59 -1.17 3.40
C SER A 226 12.35 0.30 3.76
N LEU A 227 11.86 0.61 4.97
CA LEU A 227 11.63 2.01 5.39
C LEU A 227 12.90 2.84 5.38
N SER A 228 14.03 2.32 5.88
CA SER A 228 15.31 3.04 5.89
C SER A 228 16.24 2.60 4.77
N ALA A 229 16.16 1.36 4.32
CA ALA A 229 17.06 0.81 3.30
C ALA A 229 17.00 1.58 1.98
N ILE A 230 15.80 1.95 1.52
CA ILE A 230 15.63 2.69 0.26
C ILE A 230 16.29 4.08 0.35
N VAL A 231 16.19 4.78 1.50
CA VAL A 231 16.95 6.03 1.73
C VAL A 231 18.45 5.74 1.77
N GLY A 232 18.84 4.66 2.44
CA GLY A 232 20.22 4.21 2.54
C GLY A 232 20.89 3.87 1.20
N GLU A 233 20.10 3.55 0.16
CA GLU A 233 20.59 3.38 -1.21
C GLU A 233 21.09 4.70 -1.83
N GLY A 234 20.61 5.85 -1.32
CA GLY A 234 21.01 7.18 -1.78
C GLY A 234 19.89 8.04 -2.35
N PHE A 235 18.63 7.68 -2.15
CA PHE A 235 17.51 8.56 -2.45
C PHE A 235 17.39 9.68 -1.42
N ASP A 236 17.17 10.91 -1.89
CA ASP A 236 17.01 12.09 -1.03
C ASP A 236 15.65 12.15 -0.35
N LEU A 237 14.61 11.66 -1.01
CA LEU A 237 13.24 11.56 -0.50
C LEU A 237 12.61 10.24 -0.91
N VAL A 238 11.85 9.63 0.00
CA VAL A 238 11.09 8.40 -0.26
C VAL A 238 9.67 8.54 0.29
N GLY A 239 8.68 8.24 -0.57
CA GLY A 239 7.26 8.30 -0.21
C GLY A 239 6.62 6.93 -0.07
N PHE A 240 5.95 6.67 1.07
CA PHE A 240 5.20 5.44 1.33
C PHE A 240 3.70 5.71 1.53
N SER A 241 2.87 4.73 1.22
CA SER A 241 1.45 4.75 1.57
C SER A 241 1.22 4.16 2.96
N GLY A 242 0.62 4.93 3.87
CA GLY A 242 0.29 4.46 5.21
C GLY A 242 -0.83 3.42 5.24
N GLY A 243 -1.80 3.54 4.33
CA GLY A 243 -2.97 2.64 4.24
C GLY A 243 -2.75 1.36 3.45
N LYS A 244 -1.50 1.02 3.09
CA LYS A 244 -1.13 -0.23 2.42
C LYS A 244 -0.37 -1.16 3.37
N GLY A 245 0.91 -1.42 3.12
CA GLY A 245 1.74 -2.35 3.89
C GLY A 245 1.91 -2.00 5.36
N MET A 246 1.80 -0.75 5.76
CA MET A 246 1.84 -0.35 7.16
C MET A 246 0.56 -0.66 7.92
N ARG A 247 -0.57 -0.89 7.23
CA ARG A 247 -1.92 -1.04 7.84
C ARG A 247 -2.31 0.14 8.72
N GLY A 248 -1.89 1.34 8.34
CA GLY A 248 -2.30 2.61 8.92
C GLY A 248 -3.60 3.15 8.33
N PRO A 249 -4.00 4.38 8.71
CA PRO A 249 -5.15 5.04 8.11
C PRO A 249 -5.00 5.17 6.59
N GLN A 250 -6.09 4.94 5.85
CA GLN A 250 -6.07 5.04 4.38
C GLN A 250 -5.64 6.43 3.91
N ALA A 251 -6.10 7.48 4.58
CA ALA A 251 -5.73 8.87 4.30
C ALA A 251 -4.44 9.25 5.00
N SER A 252 -3.42 8.39 4.96
CA SER A 252 -2.09 8.66 5.49
C SER A 252 -0.98 8.20 4.55
N GLY A 253 0.14 8.90 4.59
CA GLY A 253 1.37 8.57 3.89
C GLY A 253 2.57 9.01 4.72
N LEU A 254 3.71 8.42 4.47
CA LEU A 254 4.98 8.74 5.11
C LEU A 254 5.95 9.25 4.05
N LEU A 255 6.46 10.46 4.23
CA LEU A 255 7.56 11.02 3.44
C LEU A 255 8.78 11.10 4.35
N ILE A 256 9.88 10.49 3.92
CA ILE A 256 11.15 10.43 4.68
C ILE A 256 12.32 10.85 3.80
N GLY A 257 13.41 11.27 4.41
CA GLY A 257 14.66 11.59 3.72
C GLY A 257 15.39 12.77 4.33
N ARG A 258 16.04 13.56 3.47
CA ARG A 258 16.91 14.69 3.86
C ARG A 258 16.11 15.75 4.63
N LYS A 259 16.71 16.20 5.74
CA LYS A 259 16.07 17.11 6.70
C LYS A 259 15.58 18.43 6.07
N GLU A 260 16.40 19.04 5.22
CA GLU A 260 16.04 20.32 4.57
C GLU A 260 14.89 20.16 3.57
N LEU A 261 14.79 19.02 2.86
CA LEU A 261 13.71 18.76 1.92
C LEU A 261 12.40 18.43 2.66
N ILE A 262 12.47 17.70 3.76
CA ILE A 262 11.30 17.46 4.63
C ILE A 262 10.83 18.76 5.25
N ALA A 263 11.74 19.65 5.71
CA ALA A 263 11.37 20.96 6.23
C ALA A 263 10.71 21.85 5.13
N ALA A 264 11.20 21.79 3.89
CA ALA A 264 10.56 22.46 2.76
C ALA A 264 9.18 21.86 2.45
N ALA A 265 9.03 20.54 2.53
CA ALA A 265 7.75 19.87 2.34
C ALA A 265 6.72 20.30 3.40
N HIS A 266 7.11 20.44 4.66
CA HIS A 266 6.25 20.96 5.74
C HIS A 266 5.68 22.35 5.41
N LYS A 267 6.51 23.26 4.87
CA LYS A 267 6.06 24.62 4.49
C LYS A 267 5.06 24.60 3.34
N ASN A 268 5.04 23.57 2.52
CA ASN A 268 4.10 23.39 1.42
C ASN A 268 2.84 22.60 1.83
N ASN A 269 2.76 22.13 3.08
CA ASN A 269 1.69 21.25 3.57
C ASN A 269 0.66 22.01 4.43
N ASN A 270 -0.47 21.34 4.71
CA ASN A 270 -1.37 21.79 5.77
C ASN A 270 -0.65 21.78 7.13
N PRO A 271 -1.00 22.65 8.11
CA PRO A 271 -2.14 23.56 8.14
C PRO A 271 -1.90 24.92 7.52
N HIS A 272 -0.76 25.16 6.86
CA HIS A 272 -0.51 26.44 6.21
C HIS A 272 -1.60 26.75 5.17
N SER A 273 -2.18 27.97 5.21
CA SER A 273 -3.40 28.30 4.46
C SER A 273 -3.17 28.51 2.97
N ASP A 274 -2.04 29.14 2.60
CA ASP A 274 -1.72 29.53 1.25
C ASP A 274 -0.60 28.65 0.68
N THR A 275 -0.90 27.36 0.52
CA THR A 275 0.03 26.32 0.05
C THR A 275 -0.67 25.28 -0.80
N ILE A 276 0.07 24.64 -1.69
CA ILE A 276 -0.46 23.54 -2.53
C ILE A 276 -1.02 22.38 -1.68
N GLY A 277 -0.40 22.10 -0.55
CA GLY A 277 -0.81 21.01 0.34
C GLY A 277 -2.00 21.32 1.25
N ARG A 278 -2.52 22.58 1.23
CA ARG A 278 -3.65 22.94 2.10
C ARG A 278 -4.89 22.08 1.87
N GLY A 279 -5.18 21.73 0.63
CA GLY A 279 -6.26 20.82 0.27
C GLY A 279 -6.00 19.34 0.60
N MET A 280 -4.74 18.97 0.85
CA MET A 280 -4.29 17.61 1.21
C MET A 280 -4.23 17.45 2.73
N LYS A 281 -5.34 17.76 3.41
CA LYS A 281 -5.43 17.80 4.86
C LYS A 281 -5.23 16.41 5.46
N VAL A 282 -4.26 16.28 6.36
CA VAL A 282 -4.11 15.13 7.25
C VAL A 282 -4.41 15.58 8.68
N GLY A 283 -5.35 14.90 9.34
CA GLY A 283 -5.80 15.24 10.69
C GLY A 283 -4.92 14.62 11.79
N LYS A 284 -5.13 15.07 13.01
CA LYS A 284 -4.42 14.53 14.19
C LYS A 284 -4.66 13.03 14.38
N GLU A 285 -5.84 12.57 14.01
CA GLU A 285 -6.23 11.17 14.08
C GLU A 285 -5.37 10.31 13.15
N GLU A 286 -5.25 10.71 11.89
CA GLU A 286 -4.43 10.02 10.90
C GLU A 286 -2.94 10.09 11.23
N ILE A 287 -2.47 11.23 11.77
CA ILE A 287 -1.07 11.40 12.18
C ILE A 287 -0.72 10.42 13.30
N MET A 288 -1.54 10.36 14.37
CA MET A 288 -1.35 9.44 15.48
C MET A 288 -1.57 7.98 15.07
N GLY A 289 -2.56 7.74 14.21
CA GLY A 289 -2.81 6.41 13.64
C GLY A 289 -1.64 5.91 12.82
N LEU A 290 -1.02 6.76 11.98
CA LEU A 290 0.16 6.37 11.21
C LEU A 290 1.37 6.13 12.11
N LEU A 291 1.62 6.98 13.12
CA LEU A 291 2.68 6.74 14.11
C LEU A 291 2.53 5.35 14.74
N LYS A 292 1.33 5.02 15.21
CA LYS A 292 1.05 3.72 15.80
C LYS A 292 1.25 2.58 14.80
N ALA A 293 0.82 2.76 13.55
CA ALA A 293 1.01 1.77 12.50
C ALA A 293 2.50 1.52 12.21
N VAL A 294 3.33 2.56 12.14
CA VAL A 294 4.78 2.44 11.96
C VAL A 294 5.44 1.76 13.17
N GLU A 295 5.02 2.08 14.41
CA GLU A 295 5.52 1.42 15.62
C GLU A 295 5.25 -0.10 15.63
N ILE A 296 4.04 -0.51 15.22
CA ILE A 296 3.68 -1.92 15.09
C ILE A 296 4.48 -2.57 13.96
N TYR A 297 4.52 -1.92 12.80
CA TYR A 297 5.19 -2.41 11.61
C TYR A 297 6.68 -2.64 11.84
N HIS A 298 7.35 -1.71 12.53
CA HIS A 298 8.78 -1.80 12.85
C HIS A 298 9.13 -2.98 13.77
N LYS A 299 8.20 -3.39 14.64
CA LYS A 299 8.38 -4.49 15.60
C LYS A 299 7.86 -5.84 15.12
N ARG A 300 7.21 -5.87 13.97
CA ARG A 300 6.52 -7.05 13.46
C ARG A 300 7.52 -8.11 12.97
N ASP A 301 7.22 -9.37 13.24
CA ASP A 301 7.94 -10.51 12.67
C ASP A 301 7.46 -10.74 11.21
N HIS A 302 8.14 -10.11 10.27
CA HIS A 302 7.82 -10.19 8.86
C HIS A 302 8.11 -11.55 8.24
N ASP A 303 9.06 -12.32 8.79
CA ASP A 303 9.38 -13.66 8.32
C ASP A 303 8.25 -14.63 8.68
N HIS A 304 7.71 -14.52 9.90
CA HIS A 304 6.52 -15.28 10.31
C HIS A 304 5.31 -14.94 9.39
N ASP A 305 5.10 -13.69 9.06
CA ASP A 305 4.05 -13.28 8.14
C ASP A 305 4.21 -13.92 6.75
N GLN A 306 5.43 -13.93 6.21
CA GLN A 306 5.71 -14.55 4.91
C GLN A 306 5.35 -16.04 4.89
N VAL A 307 5.70 -16.77 5.94
CA VAL A 307 5.34 -18.19 6.09
C VAL A 307 3.82 -18.36 6.12
N GLN A 308 3.10 -17.53 6.89
CA GLN A 308 1.65 -17.59 6.99
C GLN A 308 0.98 -17.28 5.64
N TRP A 309 1.41 -16.22 4.96
CA TRP A 309 0.87 -15.81 3.66
C TRP A 309 1.13 -16.83 2.58
N ARG A 310 2.33 -17.44 2.54
CA ARG A 310 2.61 -18.56 1.64
C ARG A 310 1.65 -19.72 1.89
N GLY A 311 1.45 -20.10 3.16
CA GLY A 311 0.51 -21.15 3.54
C GLY A 311 -0.94 -20.85 3.13
N PHE A 312 -1.37 -19.58 3.08
CA PHE A 312 -2.68 -19.22 2.54
C PHE A 312 -2.77 -19.54 1.04
N MET A 313 -1.77 -19.16 0.26
CA MET A 313 -1.74 -19.41 -1.19
C MET A 313 -1.68 -20.90 -1.52
N GLU A 314 -0.85 -21.65 -0.81
CA GLU A 314 -0.72 -23.11 -0.96
C GLU A 314 -2.02 -23.83 -0.63
N ARG A 315 -2.75 -23.41 0.41
CA ARG A 315 -4.07 -23.99 0.74
C ARG A 315 -5.12 -23.71 -0.34
N ILE A 316 -5.16 -22.50 -0.89
CA ILE A 316 -6.07 -22.19 -2.02
C ILE A 316 -5.73 -23.06 -3.22
N ALA A 317 -4.43 -23.15 -3.60
CA ALA A 317 -3.96 -24.00 -4.70
C ALA A 317 -4.38 -25.45 -4.52
N ALA A 318 -4.17 -26.02 -3.32
CA ALA A 318 -4.57 -27.39 -3.00
C ALA A 318 -6.09 -27.62 -3.11
N MET A 319 -6.91 -26.63 -2.74
CA MET A 319 -8.37 -26.74 -2.82
C MET A 319 -8.92 -26.77 -4.24
N VAL A 320 -8.24 -26.17 -5.21
CA VAL A 320 -8.67 -26.15 -6.60
C VAL A 320 -8.01 -27.23 -7.46
N SER A 321 -7.13 -28.04 -6.89
CA SER A 321 -6.28 -29.01 -7.62
C SER A 321 -7.04 -30.11 -8.37
N ASP A 322 -8.29 -30.41 -8.02
CA ASP A 322 -9.15 -31.39 -8.67
C ASP A 322 -10.00 -30.83 -9.82
N VAL A 323 -9.85 -29.53 -10.13
CA VAL A 323 -10.51 -28.91 -11.28
C VAL A 323 -9.81 -29.35 -12.57
N PRO A 324 -10.54 -29.75 -13.62
CA PRO A 324 -9.92 -30.15 -14.90
C PRO A 324 -9.04 -29.03 -15.49
N SER A 325 -7.87 -29.37 -15.98
CA SER A 325 -6.89 -28.47 -16.61
C SER A 325 -6.42 -27.29 -15.75
N ILE A 326 -6.61 -27.36 -14.43
CA ILE A 326 -6.13 -26.32 -13.52
C ILE A 326 -4.59 -26.33 -13.47
N ASP A 327 -4.01 -25.15 -13.48
CA ASP A 327 -2.59 -24.91 -13.23
C ASP A 327 -2.47 -23.81 -12.17
N THR A 328 -1.66 -24.08 -11.13
CA THR A 328 -1.48 -23.17 -10.02
C THR A 328 -0.02 -22.94 -9.71
N GLU A 329 0.37 -21.68 -9.49
CA GLU A 329 1.74 -21.30 -9.18
C GLU A 329 1.74 -20.33 -7.99
N VAL A 330 2.37 -20.74 -6.87
CA VAL A 330 2.70 -19.81 -5.77
C VAL A 330 4.07 -19.22 -6.03
N TYR A 331 4.17 -17.91 -6.18
CA TYR A 331 5.40 -17.24 -6.56
C TYR A 331 5.71 -15.98 -5.76
N ILE A 332 7.00 -15.68 -5.61
CA ILE A 332 7.61 -14.48 -5.03
C ILE A 332 8.81 -14.16 -5.94
N PRO A 333 9.06 -12.90 -6.30
CA PRO A 333 8.24 -11.74 -6.00
C PRO A 333 6.95 -11.73 -6.82
N GLY A 334 5.93 -11.10 -6.24
CA GLY A 334 4.67 -10.82 -6.94
C GLY A 334 4.80 -9.75 -8.03
N PRO A 335 3.65 -9.32 -8.62
CA PRO A 335 3.64 -8.27 -9.64
C PRO A 335 4.38 -7.01 -9.18
N GLY A 336 5.20 -6.44 -10.06
CA GLY A 336 6.00 -5.27 -9.76
C GLY A 336 7.15 -5.50 -8.77
N GLY A 337 7.56 -6.76 -8.54
CA GLY A 337 8.65 -7.07 -7.64
C GLY A 337 8.27 -7.11 -6.15
N HIS A 338 6.99 -7.05 -5.82
CA HIS A 338 6.51 -7.09 -4.44
C HIS A 338 6.98 -8.36 -3.73
N PRO A 339 7.66 -8.27 -2.58
CA PRO A 339 8.20 -9.42 -1.87
C PRO A 339 7.11 -10.15 -1.03
N LEU A 340 6.00 -10.46 -1.68
CA LEU A 340 4.83 -11.10 -1.09
C LEU A 340 4.46 -12.36 -1.86
N PRO A 341 3.95 -13.43 -1.20
CA PRO A 341 3.40 -14.57 -1.90
C PRO A 341 2.12 -14.21 -2.66
N TYR A 342 2.13 -14.53 -3.94
CA TYR A 342 0.97 -14.50 -4.82
C TYR A 342 0.63 -15.90 -5.29
N LEU A 343 -0.62 -16.13 -5.65
CA LEU A 343 -1.08 -17.33 -6.31
C LEU A 343 -1.62 -16.96 -7.69
N ARG A 344 -1.06 -17.57 -8.71
CA ARG A 344 -1.63 -17.55 -10.06
C ARG A 344 -2.44 -18.81 -10.29
N VAL A 345 -3.66 -18.65 -10.79
CA VAL A 345 -4.58 -19.77 -11.11
C VAL A 345 -4.97 -19.65 -12.57
N LYS A 346 -4.67 -20.69 -13.35
CA LYS A 346 -4.98 -20.79 -14.76
C LYS A 346 -5.73 -22.07 -15.06
N TRP A 347 -6.51 -22.07 -16.12
CA TRP A 347 -7.18 -23.25 -16.67
C TRP A 347 -7.43 -23.09 -18.16
N ASP A 348 -7.71 -24.18 -18.85
CA ASP A 348 -8.20 -24.14 -20.21
C ASP A 348 -9.69 -23.75 -20.21
N GLU A 349 -9.98 -22.51 -20.61
CA GLU A 349 -11.33 -21.93 -20.59
C GLU A 349 -12.35 -22.76 -21.40
N ARG A 350 -11.87 -23.45 -22.46
CA ARG A 350 -12.74 -24.32 -23.28
C ARG A 350 -13.05 -25.61 -22.56
N LYS A 351 -12.10 -26.22 -21.86
CA LYS A 351 -12.30 -27.47 -21.13
C LYS A 351 -13.11 -27.29 -19.87
N VAL A 352 -13.02 -26.11 -19.23
CA VAL A 352 -13.80 -25.77 -18.03
C VAL A 352 -15.13 -25.15 -18.40
N GLY A 353 -15.29 -24.62 -19.62
CA GLY A 353 -16.50 -23.92 -20.06
C GLY A 353 -16.74 -22.60 -19.31
N LEU A 354 -15.66 -21.94 -18.86
CA LEU A 354 -15.73 -20.70 -18.10
C LEU A 354 -14.49 -19.85 -18.37
N THR A 355 -14.70 -18.59 -18.71
CA THR A 355 -13.62 -17.61 -18.87
C THR A 355 -13.14 -17.06 -17.52
N TYR A 356 -11.90 -16.53 -17.48
CA TYR A 356 -11.39 -15.84 -16.28
C TYR A 356 -12.29 -14.68 -15.86
N ALA A 357 -12.81 -13.92 -16.83
CA ALA A 357 -13.70 -12.79 -16.58
C ALA A 357 -15.03 -13.23 -15.93
N GLU A 358 -15.65 -14.32 -16.38
CA GLU A 358 -16.87 -14.87 -15.82
C GLU A 358 -16.65 -15.43 -14.41
N CYS A 359 -15.53 -16.13 -14.18
CA CYS A 359 -15.17 -16.59 -12.85
C CYS A 359 -14.99 -15.42 -11.88
N PHE A 360 -14.25 -14.40 -12.28
CA PHE A 360 -14.05 -13.16 -11.53
C PHE A 360 -15.40 -12.51 -11.18
N LYS A 361 -16.30 -12.39 -12.18
CA LYS A 361 -17.61 -11.82 -11.93
C LYS A 361 -18.44 -12.65 -10.94
N GLN A 362 -18.40 -13.98 -11.02
CA GLN A 362 -19.12 -14.86 -10.08
C GLN A 362 -18.55 -14.79 -8.66
N LEU A 363 -17.24 -14.53 -8.50
CA LEU A 363 -16.62 -14.26 -7.21
C LEU A 363 -17.10 -12.93 -6.63
N GLN A 364 -17.19 -11.90 -7.46
CA GLN A 364 -17.66 -10.57 -7.03
C GLN A 364 -19.17 -10.54 -6.72
N ASP A 365 -19.99 -11.25 -7.51
CA ASP A 365 -21.45 -11.30 -7.32
C ASP A 365 -21.86 -12.22 -6.16
N GLY A 366 -20.98 -13.13 -5.75
CA GLY A 366 -21.22 -14.13 -4.71
C GLY A 366 -21.36 -13.54 -3.29
N GLU A 367 -21.79 -14.41 -2.36
CA GLU A 367 -21.80 -14.09 -0.92
C GLU A 367 -20.98 -15.15 -0.17
N PRO A 368 -19.87 -14.77 0.49
CA PRO A 368 -19.32 -13.40 0.51
C PRO A 368 -18.80 -12.94 -0.86
N ARG A 369 -18.78 -11.63 -1.09
CA ARG A 369 -18.09 -11.03 -2.23
C ARG A 369 -16.58 -11.27 -2.07
N ILE A 370 -15.93 -11.71 -3.14
CA ILE A 370 -14.47 -11.94 -3.17
C ILE A 370 -13.88 -11.15 -4.32
N ASP A 371 -12.86 -10.34 -4.05
CA ASP A 371 -12.09 -9.63 -5.08
C ASP A 371 -10.70 -10.25 -5.25
N VAL A 372 -10.34 -10.51 -6.50
CA VAL A 372 -9.04 -11.02 -6.97
C VAL A 372 -8.58 -10.18 -8.15
N ASN A 373 -7.35 -10.36 -8.63
CA ASN A 373 -6.91 -9.72 -9.87
C ASN A 373 -7.28 -10.59 -11.08
N ASN A 374 -8.07 -10.03 -12.00
CA ASN A 374 -8.35 -10.66 -13.27
C ASN A 374 -7.30 -10.21 -14.30
N LYS A 375 -6.51 -11.15 -14.78
CA LYS A 375 -5.54 -10.96 -15.87
C LYS A 375 -5.99 -11.77 -17.10
N ASN A 376 -5.62 -11.31 -18.28
CA ASN A 376 -5.93 -12.06 -19.52
C ASN A 376 -5.29 -13.46 -19.57
N THR A 377 -4.39 -13.76 -18.64
CA THR A 377 -3.64 -15.02 -18.58
C THR A 377 -3.95 -15.85 -17.33
N GLY A 378 -5.00 -15.51 -16.58
CA GLY A 378 -5.41 -16.20 -15.35
C GLY A 378 -5.92 -15.26 -14.27
N LEU A 379 -6.34 -15.83 -13.15
CA LEU A 379 -6.61 -15.06 -11.93
C LEU A 379 -5.36 -15.00 -11.07
N GLU A 380 -5.12 -13.86 -10.46
CA GLU A 380 -4.00 -13.63 -9.54
C GLU A 380 -4.53 -13.23 -8.17
N LEU A 381 -4.10 -13.95 -7.14
CA LEU A 381 -4.50 -13.71 -5.75
C LEU A 381 -3.30 -13.19 -4.94
N ALA A 382 -3.54 -12.16 -4.14
CA ALA A 382 -2.58 -11.60 -3.20
C ALA A 382 -2.90 -12.07 -1.78
N SER A 383 -1.88 -12.46 -1.05
CA SER A 383 -2.03 -13.02 0.30
C SER A 383 -2.24 -11.98 1.40
N TYR A 384 -1.73 -10.77 1.21
CA TYR A 384 -1.49 -9.77 2.25
C TYR A 384 -2.73 -9.36 3.05
N ASN A 385 -3.88 -9.20 2.40
CA ASN A 385 -5.11 -8.74 3.02
C ASN A 385 -6.02 -9.86 3.51
N LEU A 386 -5.68 -11.12 3.26
CA LEU A 386 -6.44 -12.25 3.78
C LEU A 386 -6.25 -12.39 5.28
N PHE A 387 -7.35 -12.56 5.98
CA PHE A 387 -7.34 -12.95 7.39
C PHE A 387 -7.37 -14.49 7.51
N PRO A 388 -6.85 -15.05 8.63
CA PRO A 388 -6.89 -16.49 8.86
C PRO A 388 -8.30 -17.08 8.69
N GLY A 389 -8.43 -18.07 7.82
CA GLY A 389 -9.70 -18.70 7.44
C GLY A 389 -10.34 -18.17 6.16
N GLU A 390 -10.04 -16.95 5.74
CA GLU A 390 -10.56 -16.39 4.48
C GLU A 390 -9.99 -17.12 3.26
N GLU A 391 -8.75 -17.61 3.34
CA GLU A 391 -8.15 -18.43 2.29
C GLU A 391 -8.95 -19.68 1.97
N ARG A 392 -9.59 -20.28 2.99
CA ARG A 392 -10.45 -21.45 2.81
C ARG A 392 -11.74 -21.08 2.08
N ILE A 393 -12.33 -19.94 2.44
CA ILE A 393 -13.55 -19.45 1.80
C ILE A 393 -13.27 -19.16 0.32
N VAL A 394 -12.15 -18.45 0.03
CA VAL A 394 -11.72 -18.16 -1.33
C VAL A 394 -11.51 -19.44 -2.14
N GLY A 395 -10.73 -20.40 -1.61
CA GLY A 395 -10.44 -21.66 -2.29
C GLY A 395 -11.71 -22.50 -2.55
N MET A 396 -12.58 -22.65 -1.56
CA MET A 396 -13.85 -23.38 -1.72
C MET A 396 -14.75 -22.72 -2.76
N ARG A 397 -14.88 -21.39 -2.73
CA ARG A 397 -15.74 -20.70 -3.67
C ARG A 397 -15.22 -20.77 -5.10
N MET A 398 -13.90 -20.61 -5.30
CA MET A 398 -13.29 -20.81 -6.61
C MET A 398 -13.52 -22.23 -7.13
N ARG A 399 -13.23 -23.23 -6.30
CA ARG A 399 -13.46 -24.65 -6.64
C ARG A 399 -14.91 -24.92 -7.05
N GLU A 400 -15.87 -24.44 -6.27
CA GLU A 400 -17.31 -24.59 -6.53
C GLU A 400 -17.69 -24.03 -7.91
N ILE A 401 -17.27 -22.80 -8.23
CA ILE A 401 -17.54 -22.12 -9.49
C ILE A 401 -16.94 -22.91 -10.67
N LEU A 402 -15.66 -23.29 -10.56
CA LEU A 402 -14.93 -23.97 -11.63
C LEU A 402 -15.48 -25.39 -11.89
N LEU A 403 -15.75 -26.16 -10.84
CA LEU A 403 -16.32 -27.51 -11.00
C LEU A 403 -17.77 -27.48 -11.51
N ALA A 404 -18.56 -26.46 -11.11
CA ALA A 404 -19.92 -26.31 -11.62
C ALA A 404 -19.92 -25.96 -13.11
N ALA A 405 -18.93 -25.22 -13.59
CA ALA A 405 -18.74 -24.93 -14.99
C ALA A 405 -18.28 -26.17 -15.78
N ALA A 406 -17.23 -26.85 -15.30
CA ALA A 406 -16.68 -28.04 -15.93
C ALA A 406 -17.67 -29.21 -16.09
N LYS A 407 -18.70 -29.28 -15.23
CA LYS A 407 -19.76 -30.28 -15.37
C LYS A 407 -20.77 -29.96 -16.47
N ARG A 408 -20.80 -28.71 -16.97
CA ARG A 408 -21.71 -28.26 -18.04
C ARG A 408 -21.03 -28.19 -19.41
N ALA A 409 -19.71 -28.15 -19.43
CA ALA A 409 -18.89 -28.19 -20.65
C ALA A 409 -18.75 -29.61 -21.20
#